data_06efb34bd0de618e295a66263020fbb0
#
_entry.id   06efb34bd0de618e295a66263020fbb0
#
_cell.length_a   1.000
_cell.length_b   1.000
_cell.length_c   1.000
_cell.angle_alpha   90.00
_cell.angle_beta   90.00
_cell.angle_gamma   90.00
#
_symmetry.space_group_name_H-M   'P 1'
#
loop_
_entity.id
_entity.type
_entity.pdbx_description
1 polymer ?
#
loop_
_entity_poly.entity_id
_entity_poly.type
_entity_poly.pdbx_seq_one_letter_code
_entity_poly.pdbx_strand_id
1 'polypeptide(L)'
;GVKYKIEDSIEGWSNALGVLLSSYFVRASDPEFKEYKDQHIVFDYSNIREKGSSLSSGVGKAPGFEPLQNGLEKVRELLEACLERKQKKLRPIDAYDIIMHSSDAVLSGGVRRSASLALFSADDEEMAKAKTGNWYVDNPQRARSNNSALLLKDDTSYEQFALLMESVKEFGEPGFIWSDSTEMTFNPCVEVGMWPVDEKTGKSGWQGCNLSTINCSSVVDEEDFYERCKAAAIIGSLQAGFTGLDYLGETSKAIFDREALLGVSLTGIMEKHELVLTEKVLKKGAKIAVDTNKEIAKKISINQAARVTCLKPEGTSSSMLGTSSGIHPHHAKRYIRHVQANILEPPYQYFKSYNPQACEKSSWSANDTDEVVKFPIEVPDGSKLKNQLPAIEMLGVVKDAQKNWVHSGKNRSLCTQDFLSHNVSNTVTVQPDEWESVTKFIYNNRKFFAGISLIPQSGDKDYPQAPFTTVYTSREIVKEYGDAGLWCSGLIELGLNAFDNNLWAACDYITLNQLTDKDAEDKKLFAIKMHRFAKKYFEGDFKRLTYCMKDVYNWKIYTDLYESFSKVDYTQLLETEDNTVGIEEISCAGGACLI
;
A
#
# COMPACT_ATOMS: atom_id res chain seq x y z
N GLY A 1 41.11 11.22 1.12
CA GLY A 1 40.17 10.31 0.44
C GLY A 1 40.26 10.42 -1.06
N VAL A 2 39.81 9.37 -1.75
CA VAL A 2 39.72 9.39 -3.22
C VAL A 2 38.45 10.14 -3.61
N LYS A 3 38.60 11.13 -4.50
CA LYS A 3 37.46 11.91 -4.98
C LYS A 3 36.74 11.14 -6.10
N TYR A 4 35.43 10.96 -5.96
CA TYR A 4 34.57 10.34 -6.98
C TYR A 4 33.49 11.34 -7.42
N LYS A 5 33.51 11.70 -8.71
CA LYS A 5 32.54 12.62 -9.28
C LYS A 5 31.33 11.84 -9.82
N ILE A 6 30.15 12.13 -9.31
CA ILE A 6 28.90 11.41 -9.65
C ILE A 6 28.32 12.01 -10.93
N GLU A 7 27.99 11.15 -11.89
CA GLU A 7 27.30 11.56 -13.11
C GLU A 7 25.80 11.78 -12.86
N ASP A 8 25.21 12.74 -13.59
CA ASP A 8 23.80 13.08 -13.52
C ASP A 8 22.96 12.11 -14.38
N SER A 9 22.91 10.85 -13.95
CA SER A 9 22.20 9.76 -14.61
C SER A 9 21.79 8.69 -13.59
N ILE A 10 20.86 7.80 -13.96
CA ILE A 10 20.49 6.63 -13.14
C ILE A 10 21.72 5.77 -12.86
N GLU A 11 22.53 5.53 -13.89
CA GLU A 11 23.77 4.77 -13.80
C GLU A 11 24.78 5.46 -12.86
N GLY A 12 24.90 6.78 -12.94
CA GLY A 12 25.78 7.56 -12.07
C GLY A 12 25.41 7.45 -10.60
N TRP A 13 24.12 7.50 -10.28
CA TRP A 13 23.64 7.33 -8.91
C TRP A 13 23.86 5.89 -8.41
N SER A 14 23.57 4.90 -9.25
CA SER A 14 23.83 3.50 -8.95
C SER A 14 25.31 3.20 -8.74
N ASN A 15 26.16 3.74 -9.62
CA ASN A 15 27.60 3.59 -9.52
C ASN A 15 28.18 4.22 -8.25
N ALA A 16 27.64 5.36 -7.80
CA ALA A 16 28.06 5.97 -6.54
C ALA A 16 27.85 5.01 -5.34
N LEU A 17 26.72 4.33 -5.29
CA LEU A 17 26.46 3.29 -4.27
C LEU A 17 27.42 2.11 -4.45
N GLY A 18 27.62 1.64 -5.68
CA GLY A 18 28.57 0.56 -6.01
C GLY A 18 30.00 0.87 -5.56
N VAL A 19 30.48 2.09 -5.82
CA VAL A 19 31.79 2.58 -5.38
C VAL A 19 31.90 2.61 -3.86
N LEU A 20 30.86 3.12 -3.17
CA LEU A 20 30.85 3.13 -1.71
C LEU A 20 30.91 1.72 -1.14
N LEU A 21 30.06 0.80 -1.60
CA LEU A 21 30.06 -0.58 -1.13
C LEU A 21 31.39 -1.27 -1.41
N SER A 22 31.96 -1.10 -2.61
CA SER A 22 33.23 -1.71 -2.99
C SER A 22 34.41 -1.23 -2.14
N SER A 23 34.34 -0.03 -1.59
CA SER A 23 35.37 0.48 -0.70
C SER A 23 35.44 -0.24 0.65
N TYR A 24 34.36 -0.93 1.07
CA TYR A 24 34.31 -1.69 2.33
C TYR A 24 34.48 -3.20 2.14
N PHE A 25 34.13 -3.75 0.97
CA PHE A 25 34.17 -5.19 0.76
C PHE A 25 35.54 -5.67 0.25
N VAL A 26 36.12 -6.63 0.96
CA VAL A 26 37.44 -7.20 0.64
C VAL A 26 37.45 -7.99 -0.68
N ARG A 27 36.31 -8.54 -1.07
CA ARG A 27 36.11 -9.26 -2.32
C ARG A 27 35.06 -8.55 -3.15
N ALA A 28 35.43 -7.52 -3.86
CA ALA A 28 34.59 -6.98 -4.89
C ALA A 28 34.48 -8.02 -6.02
N SER A 29 33.29 -8.58 -6.21
CA SER A 29 33.01 -9.47 -7.35
C SER A 29 32.84 -8.68 -8.64
N ASP A 30 32.54 -7.37 -8.51
CA ASP A 30 32.41 -6.47 -9.64
C ASP A 30 33.78 -5.91 -10.04
N PRO A 31 34.27 -6.22 -11.25
CA PRO A 31 35.57 -5.71 -11.72
C PRO A 31 35.58 -4.20 -11.91
N GLU A 32 34.45 -3.54 -12.05
CA GLU A 32 34.35 -2.11 -12.37
C GLU A 32 34.78 -1.19 -11.22
N PHE A 33 34.76 -1.68 -9.97
CA PHE A 33 35.03 -0.86 -8.79
C PHE A 33 36.23 -1.35 -7.95
N LYS A 34 37.10 -2.19 -8.50
CA LYS A 34 38.24 -2.76 -7.78
C LYS A 34 39.22 -1.72 -7.25
N GLU A 35 39.38 -0.63 -7.96
CA GLU A 35 40.30 0.45 -7.61
C GLU A 35 39.88 1.20 -6.34
N TYR A 36 38.62 1.11 -5.94
CA TYR A 36 38.10 1.78 -4.73
C TYR A 36 38.22 0.95 -3.47
N LYS A 37 38.69 -0.28 -3.58
CA LYS A 37 38.85 -1.18 -2.43
C LYS A 37 39.74 -0.55 -1.36
N ASP A 38 39.26 -0.58 -0.12
CA ASP A 38 39.95 -0.04 1.07
C ASP A 38 40.24 1.47 0.98
N GLN A 39 39.57 2.20 0.06
CA GLN A 39 39.69 3.63 -0.08
C GLN A 39 38.59 4.38 0.68
N HIS A 40 38.95 5.52 1.26
CA HIS A 40 37.95 6.47 1.76
C HIS A 40 37.45 7.32 0.59
N ILE A 41 36.19 7.21 0.25
CA ILE A 41 35.56 7.90 -0.90
C ILE A 41 34.98 9.24 -0.47
N VAL A 42 35.35 10.29 -1.19
CA VAL A 42 34.74 11.62 -1.08
C VAL A 42 33.92 11.87 -2.33
N PHE A 43 32.63 11.94 -2.21
CA PHE A 43 31.72 12.16 -3.34
C PHE A 43 31.65 13.62 -3.76
N ASP A 44 31.68 13.85 -5.07
CA ASP A 44 31.48 15.15 -5.70
C ASP A 44 30.15 15.16 -6.45
N TYR A 45 29.20 15.93 -5.94
CA TYR A 45 27.84 16.04 -6.46
C TYR A 45 27.64 17.16 -7.48
N SER A 46 28.70 17.85 -7.87
CA SER A 46 28.62 19.08 -8.69
C SER A 46 28.01 18.91 -10.09
N ASN A 47 27.95 17.68 -10.61
CA ASN A 47 27.32 17.41 -11.91
C ASN A 47 25.82 17.18 -11.81
N ILE A 48 25.28 16.90 -10.60
CA ILE A 48 23.87 16.59 -10.44
C ILE A 48 23.07 17.86 -10.62
N ARG A 49 22.04 17.78 -11.48
CA ARG A 49 21.14 18.91 -11.76
C ARG A 49 20.45 19.41 -10.49
N GLU A 50 20.18 20.71 -10.48
CA GLU A 50 19.53 21.37 -9.35
C GLU A 50 18.10 20.88 -9.13
N LYS A 51 17.66 20.92 -7.88
CA LYS A 51 16.28 20.63 -7.50
C LYS A 51 15.30 21.49 -8.30
N GLY A 52 14.22 20.87 -8.80
CA GLY A 52 13.20 21.56 -9.60
C GLY A 52 13.48 21.59 -11.10
N SER A 53 14.67 21.17 -11.56
CA SER A 53 14.99 21.04 -12.99
C SER A 53 14.10 19.98 -13.66
N SER A 54 13.82 20.16 -14.95
CA SER A 54 13.03 19.18 -15.71
C SER A 54 13.78 17.87 -15.90
N LEU A 55 13.08 16.76 -15.75
CA LEU A 55 13.61 15.43 -16.07
C LEU A 55 13.59 15.19 -17.59
N SER A 56 14.51 14.36 -18.07
CA SER A 56 14.58 13.98 -19.48
C SER A 56 13.33 13.27 -20.02
N SER A 57 12.56 12.64 -19.13
CA SER A 57 11.26 12.04 -19.45
C SER A 57 10.15 13.06 -19.70
N GLY A 58 10.36 14.34 -19.39
CA GLY A 58 9.34 15.40 -19.46
C GLY A 58 8.27 15.30 -18.36
N VAL A 59 8.38 14.34 -17.46
CA VAL A 59 7.43 14.10 -16.35
C VAL A 59 8.19 14.13 -15.03
N GLY A 60 7.75 14.97 -14.10
CA GLY A 60 8.38 15.16 -12.78
C GLY A 60 9.52 16.16 -12.81
N LYS A 61 10.05 16.46 -11.62
CA LYS A 61 11.12 17.40 -11.38
C LYS A 61 12.31 16.71 -10.70
N ALA A 62 13.50 17.22 -10.95
CA ALA A 62 14.71 16.70 -10.33
C ALA A 62 14.73 16.94 -8.82
N PRO A 63 15.18 15.96 -8.01
CA PRO A 63 15.24 16.09 -6.56
C PRO A 63 16.44 16.89 -6.04
N GLY A 64 17.41 17.18 -6.89
CA GLY A 64 18.71 17.68 -6.46
C GLY A 64 19.63 16.56 -5.96
N PHE A 65 20.76 16.91 -5.38
CA PHE A 65 21.76 15.93 -4.92
C PHE A 65 21.54 15.49 -3.46
N GLU A 66 20.84 16.25 -2.67
CA GLU A 66 20.74 16.05 -1.22
C GLU A 66 20.16 14.66 -0.83
N PRO A 67 19.14 14.14 -1.50
CA PRO A 67 18.63 12.80 -1.16
C PRO A 67 19.66 11.70 -1.40
N LEU A 68 20.43 11.78 -2.47
CA LEU A 68 21.51 10.83 -2.73
C LEU A 68 22.62 10.96 -1.70
N GLN A 69 23.03 12.18 -1.37
CA GLN A 69 24.03 12.45 -0.33
C GLN A 69 23.61 11.83 1.00
N ASN A 70 22.39 12.11 1.45
CA ASN A 70 21.85 11.55 2.69
C ASN A 70 21.83 10.02 2.67
N GLY A 71 21.39 9.42 1.57
CA GLY A 71 21.38 7.96 1.41
C GLY A 71 22.78 7.36 1.49
N LEU A 72 23.75 7.90 0.79
CA LEU A 72 25.16 7.44 0.81
C LEU A 72 25.81 7.62 2.19
N GLU A 73 25.52 8.72 2.88
CA GLU A 73 26.02 8.97 4.24
C GLU A 73 25.44 7.95 5.24
N LYS A 74 24.13 7.68 5.18
CA LYS A 74 23.47 6.66 6.02
C LYS A 74 24.01 5.26 5.77
N VAL A 75 24.24 4.89 4.53
CA VAL A 75 24.88 3.61 4.18
C VAL A 75 26.30 3.54 4.75
N ARG A 76 27.08 4.62 4.64
CA ARG A 76 28.43 4.69 5.23
C ARG A 76 28.38 4.52 6.76
N GLU A 77 27.53 5.26 7.45
CA GLU A 77 27.35 5.15 8.91
C GLU A 77 27.05 3.70 9.33
N LEU A 78 26.16 3.03 8.59
CA LEU A 78 25.81 1.62 8.84
C LEU A 78 27.03 0.70 8.66
N LEU A 79 27.78 0.87 7.57
CA LEU A 79 28.97 0.04 7.30
C LEU A 79 30.07 0.27 8.34
N GLU A 80 30.32 1.51 8.77
CA GLU A 80 31.24 1.81 9.86
C GLU A 80 30.80 1.16 11.17
N ALA A 81 29.51 1.21 11.50
CA ALA A 81 28.99 0.54 12.67
C ALA A 81 29.15 -1.00 12.59
N CYS A 82 29.04 -1.60 11.40
CA CYS A 82 29.35 -3.02 11.21
C CYS A 82 30.83 -3.34 11.50
N LEU A 83 31.75 -2.47 11.07
CA LEU A 83 33.18 -2.61 11.35
C LEU A 83 33.50 -2.46 12.84
N GLU A 84 32.91 -1.49 13.53
CA GLU A 84 33.04 -1.31 14.98
C GLU A 84 32.60 -2.55 15.76
N ARG A 85 31.52 -3.21 15.31
CA ARG A 85 31.05 -4.49 15.85
C ARG A 85 31.91 -5.69 15.42
N LYS A 86 32.98 -5.47 14.65
CA LYS A 86 33.87 -6.51 14.13
C LYS A 86 33.16 -7.58 13.29
N GLN A 87 32.10 -7.18 12.59
CA GLN A 87 31.39 -8.08 11.70
C GLN A 87 32.25 -8.42 10.48
N LYS A 88 32.28 -9.70 10.13
CA LYS A 88 32.98 -10.18 8.91
C LYS A 88 32.07 -10.26 7.70
N LYS A 89 30.76 -10.22 7.92
CA LYS A 89 29.71 -10.26 6.88
C LYS A 89 28.58 -9.34 7.31
N LEU A 90 27.84 -8.83 6.34
CA LEU A 90 26.56 -8.18 6.61
C LEU A 90 25.54 -9.22 7.09
N ARG A 91 24.78 -8.86 8.10
CA ARG A 91 23.57 -9.60 8.48
C ARG A 91 22.45 -9.29 7.46
N PRO A 92 21.41 -10.12 7.35
CA PRO A 92 20.25 -9.78 6.52
C PRO A 92 19.67 -8.39 6.82
N ILE A 93 19.55 -8.02 8.09
CA ILE A 93 19.06 -6.71 8.50
C ILE A 93 19.96 -5.56 8.03
N ASP A 94 21.28 -5.73 8.01
CA ASP A 94 22.21 -4.72 7.52
C ASP A 94 22.05 -4.51 6.02
N ALA A 95 21.96 -5.59 5.23
CA ALA A 95 21.72 -5.53 3.79
C ALA A 95 20.35 -4.90 3.48
N TYR A 96 19.33 -5.25 4.25
CA TYR A 96 18.00 -4.66 4.18
C TYR A 96 18.03 -3.14 4.40
N ASP A 97 18.67 -2.67 5.45
CA ASP A 97 18.76 -1.23 5.75
C ASP A 97 19.56 -0.46 4.71
N ILE A 98 20.61 -1.05 4.10
CA ILE A 98 21.32 -0.45 2.98
C ILE A 98 20.36 -0.20 1.79
N ILE A 99 19.54 -1.19 1.46
CA ILE A 99 18.55 -1.06 0.38
C ILE A 99 17.50 -0.01 0.74
N MET A 100 17.05 0.05 1.98
CA MET A 100 16.05 1.04 2.43
C MET A 100 16.58 2.47 2.36
N HIS A 101 17.82 2.73 2.81
CA HIS A 101 18.45 4.04 2.67
C HIS A 101 18.66 4.43 1.20
N SER A 102 18.99 3.47 0.35
CA SER A 102 19.10 3.71 -1.10
C SER A 102 17.72 4.02 -1.71
N SER A 103 16.67 3.37 -1.24
CA SER A 103 15.29 3.63 -1.67
C SER A 103 14.80 5.03 -1.27
N ASP A 104 15.22 5.55 -0.13
CA ASP A 104 14.91 6.91 0.30
C ASP A 104 15.46 7.96 -0.68
N ALA A 105 16.65 7.74 -1.25
CA ALA A 105 17.22 8.63 -2.25
C ALA A 105 16.36 8.74 -3.52
N VAL A 106 15.61 7.70 -3.88
CA VAL A 106 14.78 7.62 -5.09
C VAL A 106 13.39 8.21 -4.90
N LEU A 107 12.96 8.49 -3.66
CA LEU A 107 11.61 9.00 -3.38
C LEU A 107 11.42 10.46 -3.75
N SER A 108 12.46 11.22 -3.75
CA SER A 108 12.42 12.64 -4.08
C SER A 108 12.38 12.83 -5.59
N GLY A 109 11.52 13.72 -6.07
CA GLY A 109 11.30 13.95 -7.49
C GLY A 109 9.97 13.44 -8.05
N GLY A 110 9.14 12.87 -7.25
CA GLY A 110 7.71 12.95 -7.18
C GLY A 110 6.79 12.07 -8.00
N VAL A 111 7.07 11.67 -9.18
CA VAL A 111 6.01 10.97 -9.97
C VAL A 111 5.93 9.47 -9.65
N ARG A 112 7.02 8.86 -9.25
CA ARG A 112 7.05 7.44 -8.86
C ARG A 112 7.79 7.28 -7.54
N ARG A 113 7.16 6.59 -6.62
CA ARG A 113 7.72 6.27 -5.31
C ARG A 113 8.39 4.90 -5.36
N SER A 114 9.54 4.78 -4.70
CA SER A 114 10.15 3.49 -4.45
C SER A 114 9.32 2.75 -3.39
N ALA A 115 8.96 1.52 -3.68
CA ALA A 115 8.38 0.59 -2.72
C ALA A 115 9.11 -0.75 -2.84
N SER A 116 9.28 -1.43 -1.73
CA SER A 116 10.00 -2.70 -1.67
C SER A 116 9.22 -3.76 -0.92
N LEU A 117 9.48 -5.01 -1.21
CA LEU A 117 9.08 -6.16 -0.41
C LEU A 117 10.35 -6.87 0.06
N ALA A 118 10.53 -6.94 1.36
CA ALA A 118 11.61 -7.73 1.97
C ALA A 118 11.08 -9.12 2.33
N LEU A 119 11.53 -10.13 1.60
CA LEU A 119 11.27 -11.52 1.92
C LEU A 119 12.44 -12.08 2.73
N PHE A 120 12.14 -12.75 3.83
CA PHE A 120 13.13 -13.31 4.72
C PHE A 120 12.70 -14.67 5.26
N SER A 121 13.66 -15.48 5.72
CA SER A 121 13.39 -16.78 6.32
C SER A 121 12.62 -16.62 7.63
N ALA A 122 11.60 -17.44 7.84
CA ALA A 122 10.71 -17.34 9.00
C ALA A 122 11.43 -17.46 10.36
N ASP A 123 12.64 -18.03 10.38
CA ASP A 123 13.51 -18.16 11.55
C ASP A 123 14.47 -16.97 11.77
N ASP A 124 14.46 -15.97 10.88
CA ASP A 124 15.24 -14.75 11.05
C ASP A 124 14.52 -13.79 12.01
N GLU A 125 14.86 -13.86 13.28
CA GLU A 125 14.23 -13.04 14.33
C GLU A 125 14.50 -11.55 14.19
N GLU A 126 15.69 -11.14 13.72
CA GLU A 126 16.01 -9.72 13.52
C GLU A 126 15.11 -9.13 12.42
N MET A 127 14.94 -9.83 11.31
CA MET A 127 14.05 -9.38 10.24
C MET A 127 12.58 -9.41 10.68
N ALA A 128 12.15 -10.43 11.41
CA ALA A 128 10.79 -10.52 11.94
C ALA A 128 10.44 -9.34 12.86
N LYS A 129 11.42 -8.81 13.59
CA LYS A 129 11.26 -7.69 14.53
C LYS A 129 11.66 -6.33 13.93
N ALA A 130 12.04 -6.26 12.67
CA ALA A 130 12.58 -5.05 12.04
C ALA A 130 11.65 -3.83 12.15
N LYS A 131 10.35 -4.05 12.21
CA LYS A 131 9.30 -3.03 12.35
C LYS A 131 8.49 -3.21 13.64
N THR A 132 9.17 -3.40 14.75
CA THR A 132 8.56 -3.48 16.09
C THR A 132 9.11 -2.38 17.00
N GLY A 133 8.39 -2.08 18.08
CA GLY A 133 8.78 -1.02 19.00
C GLY A 133 8.74 0.38 18.35
N ASN A 134 9.73 1.21 18.64
CA ASN A 134 9.83 2.58 18.11
C ASN A 134 10.58 2.66 16.76
N TRP A 135 10.47 1.63 15.94
CA TRP A 135 11.21 1.53 14.68
C TRP A 135 11.05 2.78 13.78
N TYR A 136 9.88 3.40 13.77
CA TYR A 136 9.58 4.60 12.97
C TYR A 136 10.39 5.84 13.40
N VAL A 137 10.94 5.83 14.63
CA VAL A 137 11.88 6.86 15.12
C VAL A 137 13.32 6.42 14.90
N ASP A 138 13.64 5.17 15.29
CA ASP A 138 15.01 4.65 15.28
C ASP A 138 15.48 4.25 13.87
N ASN A 139 14.57 3.79 13.02
CA ASN A 139 14.83 3.27 11.68
C ASN A 139 13.74 3.68 10.67
N PRO A 140 13.52 4.99 10.45
CA PRO A 140 12.42 5.48 9.61
C PRO A 140 12.52 5.02 8.15
N GLN A 141 13.71 4.71 7.63
CA GLN A 141 13.92 4.16 6.30
C GLN A 141 13.15 2.86 6.05
N ARG A 142 12.85 2.08 7.10
CA ARG A 142 12.12 0.81 7.02
C ARG A 142 10.65 0.98 6.62
N ALA A 143 10.13 2.21 6.64
CA ALA A 143 8.82 2.52 6.08
C ALA A 143 8.71 2.28 4.56
N ARG A 144 9.84 2.12 3.87
CA ARG A 144 9.90 1.92 2.41
C ARG A 144 9.63 0.49 1.96
N SER A 145 9.40 -0.45 2.88
CA SER A 145 9.15 -1.85 2.53
C SER A 145 7.99 -2.46 3.29
N ASN A 146 7.39 -3.46 2.65
CA ASN A 146 6.63 -4.51 3.31
C ASN A 146 7.61 -5.61 3.69
N ASN A 147 7.49 -6.15 4.89
CA ASN A 147 8.34 -7.22 5.38
C ASN A 147 7.52 -8.48 5.55
N SER A 148 7.90 -9.56 4.88
CA SER A 148 7.14 -10.80 4.90
C SER A 148 8.04 -12.02 5.10
N ALA A 149 7.64 -12.87 6.03
CA ALA A 149 8.25 -14.19 6.18
C ALA A 149 7.85 -15.09 5.01
N LEU A 150 8.82 -15.70 4.35
CA LEU A 150 8.60 -16.69 3.30
C LEU A 150 8.30 -18.04 3.93
N LEU A 151 7.15 -18.60 3.62
CA LEU A 151 6.69 -19.90 4.11
C LEU A 151 6.66 -20.89 2.95
N LEU A 152 7.47 -21.95 3.01
CA LEU A 152 7.41 -23.03 2.03
C LEU A 152 6.18 -23.89 2.28
N LYS A 153 5.35 -24.07 1.25
CA LYS A 153 4.04 -24.74 1.34
C LYS A 153 4.12 -26.16 1.87
N ASP A 154 5.18 -26.89 1.49
CA ASP A 154 5.34 -28.30 1.85
C ASP A 154 6.15 -28.51 3.14
N ASP A 155 6.92 -27.51 3.58
CA ASP A 155 7.85 -27.65 4.71
C ASP A 155 7.36 -26.95 5.98
N THR A 156 6.37 -26.06 5.88
CA THR A 156 5.86 -25.31 7.04
C THR A 156 4.75 -26.11 7.73
N SER A 157 4.94 -26.42 9.01
CA SER A 157 3.92 -27.09 9.81
C SER A 157 2.80 -26.13 10.23
N TYR A 158 1.66 -26.70 10.61
CA TYR A 158 0.54 -25.90 11.15
C TYR A 158 0.95 -25.14 12.40
N GLU A 159 1.72 -25.77 13.29
CA GLU A 159 2.18 -25.17 14.55
C GLU A 159 3.09 -23.96 14.29
N GLN A 160 4.01 -24.08 13.32
CA GLN A 160 4.87 -22.96 12.91
C GLN A 160 4.03 -21.79 12.37
N PHE A 161 3.07 -22.10 11.51
CA PHE A 161 2.18 -21.07 10.96
C PHE A 161 1.28 -20.44 12.04
N ALA A 162 0.72 -21.25 12.93
CA ALA A 162 -0.12 -20.75 14.02
C ALA A 162 0.66 -19.82 14.96
N LEU A 163 1.93 -20.14 15.25
CA LEU A 163 2.79 -19.27 16.05
C LEU A 163 3.05 -17.92 15.37
N LEU A 164 3.29 -17.92 14.06
CA LEU A 164 3.42 -16.68 13.28
C LEU A 164 2.13 -15.86 13.33
N MET A 165 0.97 -16.52 13.23
CA MET A 165 -0.34 -15.86 13.28
C MET A 165 -0.63 -15.18 14.62
N GLU A 166 -0.10 -15.68 15.73
CA GLU A 166 -0.19 -14.98 17.02
C GLU A 166 0.52 -13.62 16.97
N SER A 167 1.71 -13.55 16.36
CA SER A 167 2.41 -12.29 16.16
C SER A 167 1.66 -11.34 15.22
N VAL A 168 1.11 -11.86 14.13
CA VAL A 168 0.29 -11.08 13.19
C VAL A 168 -0.93 -10.50 13.88
N LYS A 169 -1.61 -11.30 14.71
CA LYS A 169 -2.78 -10.87 15.48
C LYS A 169 -2.45 -9.74 16.46
N GLU A 170 -1.30 -9.83 17.14
CA GLU A 170 -0.91 -8.88 18.18
C GLU A 170 -0.33 -7.58 17.60
N PHE A 171 0.52 -7.68 16.59
CA PHE A 171 1.33 -6.56 16.08
C PHE A 171 1.04 -6.16 14.63
N GLY A 172 0.27 -6.96 13.88
CA GLY A 172 0.12 -6.78 12.43
C GLY A 172 1.38 -7.10 11.61
N GLU A 173 2.45 -7.50 12.27
CA GLU A 173 3.76 -7.80 11.69
C GLU A 173 4.33 -9.12 12.24
N PRO A 174 5.18 -9.81 11.47
CA PRO A 174 5.48 -9.57 10.05
C PRO A 174 4.34 -10.07 9.15
N GLY A 175 4.32 -9.61 7.89
CA GLY A 175 3.52 -10.26 6.85
C GLY A 175 4.04 -11.67 6.56
N PHE A 176 3.31 -12.43 5.74
CA PHE A 176 3.76 -13.76 5.31
C PHE A 176 3.36 -14.03 3.86
N ILE A 177 4.17 -14.83 3.19
CA ILE A 177 3.93 -15.25 1.81
C ILE A 177 4.19 -16.77 1.69
N TRP A 178 3.19 -17.47 1.18
CA TRP A 178 3.32 -18.88 0.81
C TRP A 178 4.02 -19.01 -0.54
N SER A 179 5.01 -19.87 -0.64
CA SER A 179 5.75 -20.12 -1.86
C SER A 179 6.15 -21.60 -1.99
N ASP A 180 6.37 -22.03 -3.22
CA ASP A 180 6.89 -23.37 -3.52
C ASP A 180 8.42 -23.39 -3.51
N SER A 181 9.09 -22.24 -3.57
CA SER A 181 10.54 -22.11 -3.63
C SER A 181 11.04 -20.83 -3.00
N THR A 182 12.25 -20.86 -2.44
CA THR A 182 12.97 -19.67 -1.96
C THR A 182 13.47 -18.75 -3.07
N GLU A 183 13.50 -19.24 -4.32
CA GLU A 183 13.93 -18.45 -5.49
C GLU A 183 12.79 -17.66 -6.13
N MET A 184 11.54 -17.97 -5.79
CA MET A 184 10.39 -17.22 -6.25
C MET A 184 10.29 -15.90 -5.50
N THR A 185 10.07 -14.80 -6.25
CA THR A 185 9.90 -13.46 -5.69
C THR A 185 8.59 -12.84 -6.12
N PHE A 186 8.25 -11.73 -5.48
CA PHE A 186 7.04 -10.95 -5.75
C PHE A 186 7.37 -9.46 -5.77
N ASN A 187 6.53 -8.69 -6.45
CA ASN A 187 6.55 -7.23 -6.31
C ASN A 187 6.00 -6.80 -4.94
N PRO A 188 6.16 -5.53 -4.53
CA PRO A 188 5.75 -5.05 -3.21
C PRO A 188 4.30 -5.33 -2.82
N CYS A 189 3.39 -5.29 -3.78
CA CYS A 189 1.95 -5.55 -3.57
C CYS A 189 1.57 -7.03 -3.74
N VAL A 190 2.53 -7.89 -4.07
CA VAL A 190 2.40 -9.35 -4.13
C VAL A 190 1.42 -9.87 -5.19
N GLU A 191 1.07 -9.09 -6.20
CA GLU A 191 0.23 -9.58 -7.31
C GLU A 191 1.02 -10.27 -8.42
N VAL A 192 2.32 -9.99 -8.55
CA VAL A 192 3.17 -10.54 -9.61
C VAL A 192 4.11 -11.59 -9.06
N GLY A 193 3.95 -12.82 -9.50
CA GLY A 193 4.88 -13.91 -9.20
C GLY A 193 6.02 -13.98 -10.22
N MET A 194 7.26 -13.95 -9.75
CA MET A 194 8.48 -13.81 -10.56
C MET A 194 9.50 -14.92 -10.28
N TRP A 195 10.32 -15.17 -11.30
CA TRP A 195 11.46 -16.06 -11.24
C TRP A 195 12.70 -15.34 -11.77
N PRO A 196 13.39 -14.56 -10.93
CA PRO A 196 14.49 -13.70 -11.37
C PRO A 196 15.82 -14.46 -11.49
N VAL A 197 15.80 -15.65 -12.01
CA VAL A 197 16.96 -16.49 -12.27
C VAL A 197 17.04 -16.83 -13.75
N ASP A 198 18.18 -16.58 -14.36
CA ASP A 198 18.47 -17.05 -15.71
C ASP A 198 18.90 -18.52 -15.66
N GLU A 199 18.06 -19.41 -16.16
CA GLU A 199 18.29 -20.86 -16.15
C GLU A 199 19.51 -21.29 -16.98
N LYS A 200 19.93 -20.49 -17.95
CA LYS A 200 21.10 -20.79 -18.79
C LYS A 200 22.41 -20.55 -18.07
N THR A 201 22.48 -19.51 -17.26
CA THR A 201 23.70 -19.08 -16.57
C THR A 201 23.67 -19.33 -15.06
N GLY A 202 22.50 -19.62 -14.48
CA GLY A 202 22.29 -19.71 -13.04
C GLY A 202 22.43 -18.38 -12.31
N LYS A 203 22.52 -17.25 -13.03
CA LYS A 203 22.66 -15.92 -12.44
C LYS A 203 21.30 -15.33 -12.08
N SER A 204 21.26 -14.64 -10.96
CA SER A 204 20.11 -13.83 -10.56
C SER A 204 20.14 -12.47 -11.27
N GLY A 205 18.94 -11.95 -11.56
CA GLY A 205 18.74 -10.64 -12.14
C GLY A 205 17.42 -10.03 -11.67
N TRP A 206 16.88 -9.14 -12.48
CA TRP A 206 15.57 -8.54 -12.26
C TRP A 206 14.54 -9.13 -13.20
N GLN A 207 13.29 -9.12 -12.78
CA GLN A 207 12.14 -9.43 -13.63
C GLN A 207 11.05 -8.38 -13.41
N GLY A 208 10.26 -8.09 -14.43
CA GLY A 208 9.17 -7.14 -14.38
C GLY A 208 7.91 -7.69 -15.05
N CYS A 209 6.84 -6.94 -14.93
CA CYS A 209 5.53 -7.29 -15.45
C CYS A 209 4.84 -6.05 -16.02
N ASN A 210 4.04 -6.25 -17.05
CA ASN A 210 3.29 -5.20 -17.73
C ASN A 210 1.83 -5.25 -17.24
N LEU A 211 1.46 -4.26 -16.45
CA LEU A 211 0.19 -4.22 -15.73
C LEU A 211 -0.87 -3.40 -16.47
N SER A 212 -2.09 -3.90 -16.50
CA SER A 212 -3.28 -3.20 -16.95
C SER A 212 -4.46 -3.52 -16.04
N THR A 213 -5.51 -2.71 -16.08
CA THR A 213 -6.64 -2.84 -15.16
C THR A 213 -7.96 -2.66 -15.90
N ILE A 214 -8.91 -3.54 -15.61
CA ILE A 214 -10.29 -3.49 -16.11
C ILE A 214 -11.18 -2.93 -15.01
N ASN A 215 -11.95 -1.88 -15.34
CA ASN A 215 -13.01 -1.37 -14.46
C ASN A 215 -14.26 -2.25 -14.59
N CYS A 216 -14.51 -3.09 -13.58
CA CYS A 216 -15.67 -3.97 -13.56
C CYS A 216 -16.97 -3.25 -13.15
N SER A 217 -16.89 -2.12 -12.43
CA SER A 217 -18.08 -1.42 -11.95
C SER A 217 -19.00 -0.93 -13.07
N SER A 218 -18.44 -0.64 -14.24
CA SER A 218 -19.17 -0.15 -15.42
C SER A 218 -19.46 -1.23 -16.46
N VAL A 219 -19.14 -2.49 -16.18
CA VAL A 219 -19.46 -3.62 -17.07
C VAL A 219 -20.97 -3.83 -17.15
N VAL A 220 -21.48 -3.97 -18.36
CA VAL A 220 -22.94 -4.08 -18.63
C VAL A 220 -23.38 -5.54 -18.64
N ASP A 221 -22.60 -6.41 -19.30
CA ASP A 221 -22.88 -7.84 -19.48
C ASP A 221 -21.59 -8.65 -19.67
N GLU A 222 -21.72 -9.95 -19.88
CA GLU A 222 -20.58 -10.86 -20.10
C GLU A 222 -19.75 -10.47 -21.32
N GLU A 223 -20.38 -10.10 -22.43
CA GLU A 223 -19.67 -9.74 -23.67
C GLU A 223 -18.85 -8.45 -23.50
N ASP A 224 -19.39 -7.44 -22.83
CA ASP A 224 -18.66 -6.23 -22.48
C ASP A 224 -17.42 -6.55 -21.62
N PHE A 225 -17.57 -7.45 -20.64
CA PHE A 225 -16.44 -7.92 -19.84
C PHE A 225 -15.35 -8.59 -20.71
N TYR A 226 -15.74 -9.44 -21.63
CA TYR A 226 -14.80 -10.13 -22.52
C TYR A 226 -14.08 -9.17 -23.47
N GLU A 227 -14.78 -8.19 -24.02
CA GLU A 227 -14.16 -7.13 -24.85
C GLU A 227 -13.14 -6.31 -24.04
N ARG A 228 -13.42 -6.02 -22.76
CA ARG A 228 -12.46 -5.34 -21.86
C ARG A 228 -11.25 -6.21 -21.56
N CYS A 229 -11.43 -7.51 -21.38
CA CYS A 229 -10.31 -8.46 -21.22
C CYS A 229 -9.38 -8.42 -22.44
N LYS A 230 -9.95 -8.39 -23.64
CA LYS A 230 -9.21 -8.27 -24.88
C LYS A 230 -8.44 -6.94 -24.96
N ALA A 231 -9.11 -5.82 -24.69
CA ALA A 231 -8.50 -4.50 -24.72
C ALA A 231 -7.33 -4.38 -23.71
N ALA A 232 -7.51 -4.85 -22.49
CA ALA A 232 -6.47 -4.83 -21.47
C ALA A 232 -5.26 -5.68 -21.84
N ALA A 233 -5.50 -6.85 -22.43
CA ALA A 233 -4.42 -7.72 -22.91
C ALA A 233 -3.65 -7.11 -24.09
N ILE A 234 -4.33 -6.38 -24.99
CA ILE A 234 -3.67 -5.61 -26.06
C ILE A 234 -2.73 -4.56 -25.45
N ILE A 235 -3.23 -3.75 -24.51
CA ILE A 235 -2.43 -2.72 -23.84
C ILE A 235 -1.21 -3.33 -23.15
N GLY A 236 -1.40 -4.38 -22.36
CA GLY A 236 -0.31 -5.06 -21.67
C GLY A 236 0.71 -5.66 -22.64
N SER A 237 0.27 -6.26 -23.73
CA SER A 237 1.16 -6.83 -24.76
C SER A 237 1.98 -5.76 -25.49
N LEU A 238 1.38 -4.60 -25.78
CA LEU A 238 2.11 -3.47 -26.35
C LEU A 238 3.15 -2.90 -25.38
N GLN A 239 2.84 -2.81 -24.09
CA GLN A 239 3.80 -2.44 -23.06
C GLN A 239 4.99 -3.42 -23.02
N ALA A 240 4.73 -4.73 -23.12
CA ALA A 240 5.75 -5.76 -23.14
C ALA A 240 6.72 -5.65 -24.35
N GLY A 241 6.32 -4.91 -25.38
CA GLY A 241 7.18 -4.54 -26.50
C GLY A 241 8.32 -3.58 -26.16
N PHE A 242 8.28 -2.92 -25.00
CA PHE A 242 9.38 -2.13 -24.47
C PHE A 242 10.46 -3.06 -23.90
N THR A 243 11.43 -3.45 -24.75
CA THR A 243 12.51 -4.38 -24.43
C THR A 243 13.87 -3.72 -24.25
N GLY A 244 13.94 -2.38 -24.35
CA GLY A 244 15.16 -1.60 -24.17
C GLY A 244 15.54 -1.43 -22.68
N LEU A 245 15.94 -2.54 -22.04
CA LEU A 245 16.28 -2.61 -20.62
C LEU A 245 17.80 -2.77 -20.39
N ASP A 246 18.61 -2.19 -21.28
CA ASP A 246 20.06 -2.38 -21.28
C ASP A 246 20.73 -1.94 -19.98
N TYR A 247 20.19 -0.93 -19.30
CA TYR A 247 20.66 -0.46 -18.00
C TYR A 247 20.51 -1.48 -16.86
N LEU A 248 19.66 -2.50 -17.01
CA LEU A 248 19.53 -3.62 -16.04
C LEU A 248 20.53 -4.74 -16.29
N GLY A 249 21.28 -4.69 -17.40
CA GLY A 249 22.23 -5.70 -17.82
C GLY A 249 21.61 -6.88 -18.57
N GLU A 250 22.45 -7.66 -19.23
CA GLU A 250 22.05 -8.76 -20.12
C GLU A 250 21.27 -9.87 -19.40
N THR A 251 21.67 -10.22 -18.17
CA THR A 251 20.97 -11.25 -17.38
C THR A 251 19.52 -10.86 -17.13
N SER A 252 19.27 -9.63 -16.68
CA SER A 252 17.92 -9.14 -16.42
C SER A 252 17.10 -9.04 -17.70
N LYS A 253 17.72 -8.53 -18.80
CA LYS A 253 17.05 -8.49 -20.09
C LYS A 253 16.60 -9.88 -20.57
N ALA A 254 17.47 -10.88 -20.46
CA ALA A 254 17.12 -12.26 -20.81
C ALA A 254 15.96 -12.81 -19.98
N ILE A 255 15.92 -12.47 -18.67
CA ILE A 255 14.83 -12.86 -17.76
C ILE A 255 13.51 -12.18 -18.15
N PHE A 256 13.52 -10.87 -18.44
CA PHE A 256 12.33 -10.15 -18.91
C PHE A 256 11.79 -10.73 -20.21
N ASP A 257 12.65 -10.92 -21.22
CA ASP A 257 12.26 -11.37 -22.54
C ASP A 257 11.72 -12.81 -22.53
N ARG A 258 12.26 -13.66 -21.64
CA ARG A 258 11.90 -15.09 -21.56
C ARG A 258 10.42 -15.32 -21.31
N GLU A 259 9.86 -14.67 -20.32
CA GLU A 259 8.49 -14.90 -19.88
C GLU A 259 7.54 -13.75 -20.23
N ALA A 260 8.05 -12.56 -20.58
CA ALA A 260 7.31 -11.40 -21.08
C ALA A 260 6.00 -11.13 -20.31
N LEU A 261 6.06 -11.12 -18.97
CA LEU A 261 4.91 -11.16 -18.08
C LEU A 261 3.91 -10.03 -18.30
N LEU A 262 2.64 -10.38 -18.34
CA LEU A 262 1.51 -9.48 -18.23
C LEU A 262 0.84 -9.64 -16.87
N GLY A 263 0.16 -8.57 -16.44
CA GLY A 263 -0.69 -8.58 -15.26
C GLY A 263 -2.00 -7.85 -15.54
N VAL A 264 -2.92 -8.53 -16.22
CA VAL A 264 -4.29 -8.02 -16.44
C VAL A 264 -5.07 -8.18 -15.16
N SER A 265 -5.44 -7.07 -14.56
CA SER A 265 -6.12 -6.98 -13.27
C SER A 265 -7.56 -6.48 -13.41
N LEU A 266 -8.32 -6.62 -12.34
CA LEU A 266 -9.72 -6.22 -12.25
C LEU A 266 -9.88 -5.30 -11.04
N THR A 267 -10.70 -4.24 -11.18
CA THR A 267 -11.11 -3.40 -10.05
C THR A 267 -12.61 -3.13 -10.09
N GLY A 268 -13.22 -2.73 -8.98
CA GLY A 268 -14.67 -2.56 -8.91
C GLY A 268 -15.45 -3.87 -8.96
N ILE A 269 -14.83 -4.97 -8.60
CA ILE A 269 -15.40 -6.32 -8.69
C ILE A 269 -16.67 -6.42 -7.84
N MET A 270 -16.64 -5.90 -6.62
CA MET A 270 -17.74 -6.06 -5.66
C MET A 270 -18.98 -5.23 -5.99
N GLU A 271 -18.89 -4.30 -6.94
CA GLU A 271 -20.04 -3.57 -7.49
C GLU A 271 -20.78 -4.38 -8.55
N LYS A 272 -20.12 -5.37 -9.14
CA LYS A 272 -20.64 -6.30 -10.16
C LYS A 272 -20.34 -7.77 -9.82
N HIS A 273 -20.30 -8.09 -8.53
CA HIS A 273 -19.87 -9.39 -8.05
C HIS A 273 -20.68 -10.56 -8.61
N GLU A 274 -21.99 -10.40 -8.80
CA GLU A 274 -22.87 -11.45 -9.33
C GLU A 274 -22.54 -11.84 -10.77
N LEU A 275 -22.04 -10.89 -11.58
CA LEU A 275 -21.63 -11.14 -12.95
C LEU A 275 -20.16 -11.58 -13.01
N VAL A 276 -19.27 -10.82 -12.41
CA VAL A 276 -17.82 -10.95 -12.59
C VAL A 276 -17.25 -12.15 -11.82
N LEU A 277 -17.72 -12.40 -10.58
CA LEU A 277 -17.19 -13.47 -9.73
C LEU A 277 -17.78 -14.86 -10.04
N THR A 278 -18.28 -15.07 -11.24
CA THR A 278 -18.68 -16.42 -11.65
C THR A 278 -17.51 -17.16 -12.28
N GLU A 279 -17.42 -18.47 -12.00
CA GLU A 279 -16.35 -19.32 -12.52
C GLU A 279 -16.26 -19.25 -14.06
N LYS A 280 -17.40 -19.35 -14.73
CA LYS A 280 -17.49 -19.30 -16.19
C LYS A 280 -16.93 -17.99 -16.76
N VAL A 281 -17.34 -16.85 -16.19
CA VAL A 281 -16.98 -15.52 -16.70
C VAL A 281 -15.49 -15.25 -16.47
N LEU A 282 -14.97 -15.55 -15.29
CA LEU A 282 -13.55 -15.35 -14.99
C LEU A 282 -12.66 -16.25 -15.84
N LYS A 283 -12.97 -17.52 -15.97
CA LYS A 283 -12.19 -18.47 -16.79
C LYS A 283 -12.19 -18.09 -18.26
N LYS A 284 -13.34 -17.73 -18.82
CA LYS A 284 -13.44 -17.30 -20.22
C LYS A 284 -12.71 -15.98 -20.46
N GLY A 285 -12.87 -15.00 -19.56
CA GLY A 285 -12.16 -13.72 -19.65
C GLY A 285 -10.64 -13.89 -19.59
N ALA A 286 -10.14 -14.72 -18.67
CA ALA A 286 -8.72 -15.04 -18.56
C ALA A 286 -8.19 -15.71 -19.84
N LYS A 287 -8.93 -16.66 -20.42
CA LYS A 287 -8.56 -17.31 -21.68
C LYS A 287 -8.50 -16.30 -22.84
N ILE A 288 -9.46 -15.38 -22.93
CA ILE A 288 -9.45 -14.32 -23.93
C ILE A 288 -8.20 -13.46 -23.79
N ALA A 289 -7.81 -13.09 -22.57
CA ALA A 289 -6.59 -12.33 -22.33
C ALA A 289 -5.33 -13.09 -22.78
N VAL A 290 -5.25 -14.38 -22.50
CA VAL A 290 -4.15 -15.26 -22.95
C VAL A 290 -4.09 -15.34 -24.47
N ASP A 291 -5.22 -15.62 -25.12
CA ASP A 291 -5.29 -15.76 -26.59
C ASP A 291 -4.96 -14.43 -27.29
N THR A 292 -5.42 -13.31 -26.75
CA THR A 292 -5.12 -11.97 -27.27
C THR A 292 -3.62 -11.65 -27.13
N ASN A 293 -3.02 -11.94 -25.98
CA ASN A 293 -1.58 -11.77 -25.82
C ASN A 293 -0.79 -12.61 -26.83
N LYS A 294 -1.18 -13.85 -27.07
CA LYS A 294 -0.55 -14.73 -28.07
C LYS A 294 -0.57 -14.08 -29.46
N GLU A 295 -1.70 -13.52 -29.86
CA GLU A 295 -1.85 -12.87 -31.16
C GLU A 295 -0.98 -11.62 -31.28
N ILE A 296 -1.05 -10.72 -30.29
CA ILE A 296 -0.32 -9.45 -30.30
C ILE A 296 1.19 -9.69 -30.19
N ALA A 297 1.63 -10.57 -29.29
CA ALA A 297 3.04 -10.93 -29.13
C ALA A 297 3.66 -11.41 -30.44
N LYS A 298 2.92 -12.25 -31.19
CA LYS A 298 3.34 -12.69 -32.53
C LYS A 298 3.50 -11.52 -33.50
N LYS A 299 2.54 -10.58 -33.50
CA LYS A 299 2.57 -9.41 -34.40
C LYS A 299 3.74 -8.48 -34.13
N ILE A 300 4.13 -8.31 -32.88
CA ILE A 300 5.24 -7.42 -32.49
C ILE A 300 6.56 -8.17 -32.23
N SER A 301 6.61 -9.46 -32.51
CA SER A 301 7.82 -10.29 -32.45
C SER A 301 8.44 -10.37 -31.06
N ILE A 302 7.62 -10.52 -30.01
CA ILE A 302 8.05 -10.84 -28.64
C ILE A 302 7.52 -12.21 -28.21
N ASN A 303 8.05 -12.73 -27.11
CA ASN A 303 7.53 -13.95 -26.52
C ASN A 303 6.12 -13.75 -25.97
N GLN A 304 5.33 -14.81 -25.93
CA GLN A 304 4.07 -14.83 -25.22
C GLN A 304 4.32 -14.72 -23.72
N ALA A 305 3.42 -14.07 -23.01
CA ALA A 305 3.48 -14.01 -21.56
C ALA A 305 3.22 -15.39 -20.94
N ALA A 306 4.13 -15.81 -20.08
CA ALA A 306 3.97 -17.05 -19.33
C ALA A 306 2.83 -16.95 -18.30
N ARG A 307 2.60 -15.77 -17.75
CA ARG A 307 1.51 -15.44 -16.83
C ARG A 307 0.86 -14.15 -17.28
N VAL A 308 -0.47 -14.10 -17.39
CA VAL A 308 -1.20 -12.99 -18.02
C VAL A 308 -2.11 -12.27 -17.04
N THR A 309 -2.71 -12.97 -16.08
CA THR A 309 -3.73 -12.40 -15.19
C THR A 309 -3.29 -12.37 -13.74
N CYS A 310 -3.63 -11.27 -13.08
CA CYS A 310 -3.40 -11.07 -11.64
C CYS A 310 -4.56 -10.25 -11.04
N LEU A 311 -4.56 -10.00 -9.76
CA LEU A 311 -5.39 -8.98 -9.14
C LEU A 311 -4.50 -8.06 -8.29
N LYS A 312 -4.42 -6.80 -8.72
CA LYS A 312 -3.72 -5.71 -8.02
C LYS A 312 -4.58 -5.19 -6.86
N PRO A 313 -3.97 -4.56 -5.85
CA PRO A 313 -4.75 -3.88 -4.80
C PRO A 313 -5.60 -2.72 -5.33
N GLU A 314 -5.16 -2.02 -6.38
CA GLU A 314 -5.91 -0.99 -7.13
C GLU A 314 -6.26 0.28 -6.32
N GLY A 315 -5.47 0.64 -5.32
CA GLY A 315 -5.74 1.79 -4.45
C GLY A 315 -5.90 3.11 -5.19
N THR A 316 -4.96 3.45 -6.09
CA THR A 316 -4.99 4.69 -6.87
C THR A 316 -5.98 4.60 -8.03
N SER A 317 -5.94 3.53 -8.82
CA SER A 317 -6.81 3.37 -9.99
C SER A 317 -8.29 3.34 -9.61
N SER A 318 -8.66 2.67 -8.55
CA SER A 318 -10.04 2.65 -8.06
C SER A 318 -10.53 4.03 -7.63
N SER A 319 -9.67 4.83 -7.03
CA SER A 319 -10.00 6.22 -6.65
C SER A 319 -10.24 7.10 -7.87
N MET A 320 -9.40 6.96 -8.90
CA MET A 320 -9.58 7.69 -10.17
C MET A 320 -10.85 7.26 -10.92
N LEU A 321 -11.19 5.98 -10.86
CA LEU A 321 -12.36 5.40 -11.53
C LEU A 321 -13.65 5.53 -10.70
N GLY A 322 -13.56 5.95 -9.45
CA GLY A 322 -14.72 6.08 -8.54
C GLY A 322 -15.37 4.74 -8.20
N THR A 323 -14.58 3.71 -7.96
CA THR A 323 -15.05 2.34 -7.73
C THR A 323 -14.38 1.68 -6.52
N SER A 324 -14.85 0.50 -6.14
CA SER A 324 -14.20 -0.31 -5.11
C SER A 324 -12.82 -0.80 -5.57
N SER A 325 -11.95 -1.07 -4.60
CA SER A 325 -10.53 -1.32 -4.81
C SER A 325 -10.26 -2.80 -5.09
N GLY A 326 -9.91 -3.16 -6.31
CA GLY A 326 -9.59 -4.52 -6.69
C GLY A 326 -10.72 -5.51 -6.36
N ILE A 327 -10.38 -6.51 -5.56
CA ILE A 327 -11.34 -7.53 -5.06
C ILE A 327 -12.06 -7.09 -3.78
N HIS A 328 -11.66 -5.96 -3.18
CA HIS A 328 -12.18 -5.55 -1.88
C HIS A 328 -13.59 -4.98 -1.99
N PRO A 329 -14.47 -5.29 -1.02
CA PRO A 329 -15.76 -4.64 -0.90
C PRO A 329 -15.58 -3.19 -0.44
N HIS A 330 -16.57 -2.35 -0.71
CA HIS A 330 -16.63 -1.03 -0.10
C HIS A 330 -16.72 -1.12 1.42
N HIS A 331 -16.18 -0.12 2.09
CA HIS A 331 -16.14 -0.07 3.55
C HIS A 331 -17.56 -0.11 4.18
N ALA A 332 -18.46 0.72 3.67
CA ALA A 332 -19.85 0.83 4.10
C ALA A 332 -20.72 1.44 2.99
N LYS A 333 -22.02 1.49 3.17
CA LYS A 333 -22.94 2.13 2.19
C LYS A 333 -22.64 3.62 2.01
N ARG A 334 -22.30 4.30 3.11
CA ARG A 334 -21.82 5.70 3.12
C ARG A 334 -20.62 5.78 4.03
N TYR A 335 -19.62 6.53 3.62
CA TYR A 335 -18.46 6.79 4.45
C TYR A 335 -17.75 8.08 4.05
N ILE A 336 -16.95 8.61 4.94
CA ILE A 336 -16.00 9.68 4.66
C ILE A 336 -14.64 9.03 4.48
N ARG A 337 -14.03 9.24 3.31
CA ARG A 337 -12.64 8.86 3.08
C ARG A 337 -11.74 10.01 3.44
N HIS A 338 -10.78 9.78 4.32
CA HIS A 338 -9.77 10.74 4.72
C HIS A 338 -8.47 10.47 3.96
N VAL A 339 -7.95 11.51 3.31
CA VAL A 339 -6.70 11.45 2.53
C VAL A 339 -5.75 12.50 3.05
N GLN A 340 -4.55 12.08 3.45
CA GLN A 340 -3.48 12.98 3.84
C GLN A 340 -2.91 13.68 2.60
N ALA A 341 -2.66 14.97 2.70
CA ALA A 341 -2.05 15.76 1.64
C ALA A 341 -1.06 16.77 2.23
N ASN A 342 0.11 16.88 1.60
CA ASN A 342 1.07 17.90 1.98
C ASN A 342 0.58 19.28 1.55
N ILE A 343 0.64 20.26 2.45
CA ILE A 343 0.14 21.62 2.21
C ILE A 343 0.87 22.37 1.09
N LEU A 344 2.09 21.94 0.73
CA LEU A 344 2.89 22.57 -0.31
C LEU A 344 2.65 21.96 -1.70
N GLU A 345 1.92 20.85 -1.80
CA GLU A 345 1.62 20.22 -3.09
C GLU A 345 0.65 21.06 -3.94
N PRO A 346 1.02 21.44 -5.18
CA PRO A 346 0.17 22.22 -6.05
C PRO A 346 -1.22 21.62 -6.31
N PRO A 347 -1.38 20.30 -6.55
CA PRO A 347 -2.71 19.71 -6.70
C PRO A 347 -3.59 19.87 -5.46
N TYR A 348 -2.99 19.76 -4.26
CA TYR A 348 -3.71 19.97 -3.01
C TYR A 348 -4.15 21.43 -2.84
N GLN A 349 -3.25 22.37 -3.04
CA GLN A 349 -3.57 23.80 -2.95
C GLN A 349 -4.69 24.19 -3.94
N TYR A 350 -4.61 23.65 -5.14
CA TYR A 350 -5.62 23.84 -6.18
C TYR A 350 -6.98 23.26 -5.75
N PHE A 351 -7.00 22.02 -5.24
CA PHE A 351 -8.20 21.41 -4.68
C PHE A 351 -8.80 22.26 -3.54
N LYS A 352 -7.96 22.69 -2.60
CA LYS A 352 -8.38 23.48 -1.44
C LYS A 352 -9.01 24.81 -1.82
N SER A 353 -8.56 25.44 -2.92
CA SER A 353 -9.15 26.68 -3.41
C SER A 353 -10.62 26.52 -3.83
N TYR A 354 -11.03 25.31 -4.25
CA TYR A 354 -12.42 24.98 -4.59
C TYR A 354 -13.21 24.39 -3.42
N ASN A 355 -12.56 23.61 -2.57
CA ASN A 355 -13.20 22.85 -1.49
C ASN A 355 -12.52 23.06 -0.13
N PRO A 356 -12.40 24.30 0.37
CA PRO A 356 -11.74 24.57 1.65
C PRO A 356 -12.44 23.88 2.83
N GLN A 357 -13.75 23.69 2.77
CA GLN A 357 -14.57 23.00 3.77
C GLN A 357 -14.28 21.51 3.89
N ALA A 358 -13.70 20.90 2.84
CA ALA A 358 -13.30 19.50 2.85
C ALA A 358 -11.91 19.27 3.47
N CYS A 359 -11.17 20.34 3.74
CA CYS A 359 -9.79 20.28 4.22
C CYS A 359 -9.73 20.63 5.71
N GLU A 360 -8.98 19.86 6.46
CA GLU A 360 -8.73 20.12 7.88
C GLU A 360 -7.29 19.76 8.26
N LYS A 361 -6.82 20.29 9.40
CA LYS A 361 -5.49 20.00 9.93
C LYS A 361 -5.36 18.51 10.23
N SER A 362 -4.23 17.90 9.83
CA SER A 362 -3.94 16.51 10.16
C SER A 362 -3.66 16.34 11.66
N SER A 363 -4.36 15.39 12.29
CA SER A 363 -4.07 14.99 13.68
C SER A 363 -2.79 14.16 13.81
N TRP A 364 -2.23 13.70 12.69
CA TRP A 364 -1.09 12.79 12.64
C TRP A 364 0.20 13.45 12.18
N SER A 365 0.14 14.70 11.69
CA SER A 365 1.32 15.44 11.23
C SER A 365 2.05 16.07 12.42
N ALA A 366 3.26 15.60 12.69
CA ALA A 366 4.09 16.10 13.77
C ALA A 366 4.60 17.54 13.55
N ASN A 367 4.69 17.98 12.28
CA ASN A 367 5.33 19.23 11.87
C ASN A 367 4.36 20.22 11.21
N ASP A 368 3.06 20.01 11.29
CA ASP A 368 2.03 20.80 10.61
C ASP A 368 2.24 20.93 9.08
N THR A 369 2.86 19.93 8.47
CA THR A 369 3.15 19.91 7.04
C THR A 369 2.02 19.33 6.21
N ASP A 370 1.07 18.64 6.86
CA ASP A 370 0.00 17.91 6.19
C ASP A 370 -1.38 18.36 6.68
N GLU A 371 -2.30 18.34 5.76
CA GLU A 371 -3.74 18.47 6.03
C GLU A 371 -4.46 17.20 5.55
N VAL A 372 -5.70 17.03 5.99
CA VAL A 372 -6.56 15.91 5.61
C VAL A 372 -7.70 16.39 4.76
N VAL A 373 -7.91 15.73 3.63
CA VAL A 373 -9.08 15.94 2.77
C VAL A 373 -10.14 14.90 3.10
N LYS A 374 -11.37 15.36 3.27
CA LYS A 374 -12.56 14.53 3.52
C LYS A 374 -13.38 14.39 2.24
N PHE A 375 -13.51 13.16 1.75
CA PHE A 375 -14.34 12.84 0.59
C PHE A 375 -15.61 12.12 1.03
N PRO A 376 -16.81 12.67 0.78
CA PRO A 376 -18.06 11.99 1.05
C PRO A 376 -18.32 10.94 -0.05
N ILE A 377 -18.46 9.67 0.33
CA ILE A 377 -18.67 8.56 -0.60
C ILE A 377 -20.04 7.93 -0.36
N GLU A 378 -20.83 7.79 -1.42
CA GLU A 378 -22.02 6.97 -1.46
C GLU A 378 -21.84 5.83 -2.44
N VAL A 379 -22.11 4.61 -1.98
CA VAL A 379 -21.86 3.39 -2.74
C VAL A 379 -23.09 3.01 -3.56
N PRO A 380 -22.95 2.62 -4.84
CA PRO A 380 -24.06 2.17 -5.66
C PRO A 380 -24.86 1.02 -5.02
N ASP A 381 -26.16 0.99 -5.26
CA ASP A 381 -27.02 -0.09 -4.80
C ASP A 381 -26.61 -1.44 -5.42
N GLY A 382 -26.74 -2.51 -4.63
CA GLY A 382 -26.34 -3.85 -5.04
C GLY A 382 -24.86 -4.17 -4.86
N SER A 383 -24.02 -3.20 -4.47
CA SER A 383 -22.61 -3.45 -4.15
C SER A 383 -22.46 -4.27 -2.89
N LYS A 384 -21.47 -5.17 -2.87
CA LYS A 384 -21.11 -5.92 -1.67
C LYS A 384 -20.36 -5.01 -0.70
N LEU A 385 -20.71 -5.04 0.55
CA LEU A 385 -20.11 -4.24 1.61
C LEU A 385 -19.23 -5.09 2.53
N LYS A 386 -18.24 -4.46 3.15
CA LYS A 386 -17.27 -5.11 4.03
C LYS A 386 -17.93 -5.89 5.19
N ASN A 387 -18.95 -5.34 5.79
CA ASN A 387 -19.70 -6.00 6.88
C ASN A 387 -20.56 -7.21 6.45
N GLN A 388 -20.71 -7.42 5.14
CA GLN A 388 -21.43 -8.56 4.56
C GLN A 388 -20.50 -9.74 4.22
N LEU A 389 -19.18 -9.57 4.41
CA LEU A 389 -18.17 -10.57 4.10
C LEU A 389 -17.32 -10.88 5.35
N PRO A 390 -17.70 -11.89 6.16
CA PRO A 390 -16.83 -12.43 7.18
C PRO A 390 -15.48 -12.86 6.60
N ALA A 391 -14.42 -12.88 7.40
CA ALA A 391 -13.06 -13.13 6.94
C ALA A 391 -12.92 -14.44 6.12
N ILE A 392 -13.57 -15.52 6.56
CA ILE A 392 -13.56 -16.81 5.84
C ILE A 392 -14.24 -16.70 4.46
N GLU A 393 -15.34 -15.98 4.35
CA GLU A 393 -16.03 -15.78 3.07
C GLU A 393 -15.16 -14.93 2.13
N MET A 394 -14.52 -13.87 2.63
CA MET A 394 -13.60 -13.07 1.85
C MET A 394 -12.39 -13.89 1.36
N LEU A 395 -11.81 -14.72 2.21
CA LEU A 395 -10.73 -15.64 1.82
C LEU A 395 -11.21 -16.68 0.78
N GLY A 396 -12.45 -17.11 0.87
CA GLY A 396 -13.10 -17.97 -0.14
C GLY A 396 -13.19 -17.28 -1.50
N VAL A 397 -13.58 -16.02 -1.53
CA VAL A 397 -13.61 -15.19 -2.77
C VAL A 397 -12.20 -15.03 -3.35
N VAL A 398 -11.20 -14.74 -2.52
CA VAL A 398 -9.79 -14.67 -2.95
C VAL A 398 -9.32 -15.98 -3.56
N LYS A 399 -9.62 -17.10 -2.90
CA LYS A 399 -9.29 -18.45 -3.39
C LYS A 399 -9.94 -18.74 -4.75
N ASP A 400 -11.21 -18.43 -4.90
CA ASP A 400 -11.94 -18.66 -6.16
C ASP A 400 -11.43 -17.77 -7.29
N ALA A 401 -11.10 -16.51 -7.02
CA ALA A 401 -10.45 -15.62 -7.98
C ALA A 401 -9.06 -16.12 -8.37
N GLN A 402 -8.28 -16.65 -7.43
CA GLN A 402 -7.00 -17.29 -7.73
C GLN A 402 -7.15 -18.46 -8.69
N LYS A 403 -8.12 -19.34 -8.45
CA LYS A 403 -8.40 -20.50 -9.32
C LYS A 403 -8.93 -20.08 -10.70
N ASN A 404 -9.92 -19.21 -10.72
CA ASN A 404 -10.74 -18.95 -11.92
C ASN A 404 -10.16 -17.85 -12.82
N TRP A 405 -9.46 -16.88 -12.25
CA TRP A 405 -8.85 -15.77 -12.98
C TRP A 405 -7.35 -15.96 -13.16
N VAL A 406 -6.62 -16.11 -12.06
CA VAL A 406 -5.14 -16.12 -12.09
C VAL A 406 -4.61 -17.42 -12.70
N HIS A 407 -5.04 -18.58 -12.22
CA HIS A 407 -4.58 -19.86 -12.76
C HIS A 407 -5.07 -20.11 -14.19
N SER A 408 -6.25 -19.62 -14.55
CA SER A 408 -6.76 -19.72 -15.92
C SER A 408 -6.05 -18.78 -16.90
N GLY A 409 -5.40 -17.75 -16.40
CA GLY A 409 -4.59 -16.81 -17.18
C GLY A 409 -3.09 -17.15 -17.22
N LYS A 410 -2.74 -18.41 -16.94
CA LYS A 410 -1.37 -18.92 -16.91
C LYS A 410 -1.12 -19.87 -18.06
N ASN A 411 -0.03 -19.63 -18.81
CA ASN A 411 0.49 -20.57 -19.80
C ASN A 411 1.52 -21.49 -19.12
N ARG A 412 1.08 -22.60 -18.55
CA ARG A 412 1.92 -23.47 -17.75
C ARG A 412 3.18 -23.94 -18.49
N SER A 413 3.05 -24.29 -19.77
CA SER A 413 4.16 -24.76 -20.61
C SER A 413 5.22 -23.69 -20.89
N LEU A 414 4.89 -22.40 -20.72
CA LEU A 414 5.80 -21.27 -20.93
C LEU A 414 6.43 -20.79 -19.62
N CYS A 415 5.93 -21.21 -18.47
CA CYS A 415 6.51 -20.89 -17.18
C CYS A 415 7.82 -21.62 -16.97
N THR A 416 8.84 -20.91 -16.51
CA THR A 416 10.15 -21.50 -16.18
C THR A 416 10.04 -22.61 -15.16
N GLN A 417 9.12 -22.48 -14.21
CA GLN A 417 8.74 -23.52 -13.24
C GLN A 417 7.22 -23.67 -13.23
N ASP A 418 6.74 -24.89 -13.13
CA ASP A 418 5.32 -25.23 -13.21
C ASP A 418 4.46 -24.56 -12.13
N PHE A 419 5.03 -24.34 -10.96
CA PHE A 419 4.33 -23.74 -9.81
C PHE A 419 4.22 -22.23 -9.90
N LEU A 420 4.96 -21.55 -10.78
CA LEU A 420 4.93 -20.10 -10.88
C LEU A 420 3.53 -19.60 -11.24
N SER A 421 3.05 -18.62 -10.51
CA SER A 421 1.74 -18.01 -10.68
C SER A 421 1.76 -16.58 -10.20
N HIS A 422 0.95 -15.73 -10.83
CA HIS A 422 0.57 -14.47 -10.21
C HIS A 422 -0.34 -14.73 -9.01
N ASN A 423 -0.75 -13.68 -8.33
CA ASN A 423 -1.52 -13.76 -7.10
C ASN A 423 -2.68 -12.76 -7.11
N VAL A 424 -3.65 -13.03 -6.26
CA VAL A 424 -4.70 -12.10 -5.88
C VAL A 424 -4.20 -11.33 -4.66
N SER A 425 -3.78 -10.08 -4.86
CA SER A 425 -3.44 -9.20 -3.73
C SER A 425 -4.69 -8.88 -2.94
N ASN A 426 -4.63 -9.02 -1.64
CA ASN A 426 -5.80 -8.91 -0.78
C ASN A 426 -5.45 -8.40 0.62
N THR A 427 -6.44 -7.79 1.25
CA THR A 427 -6.43 -7.40 2.66
C THR A 427 -7.75 -7.87 3.27
N VAL A 428 -7.67 -8.65 4.33
CA VAL A 428 -8.84 -9.23 5.01
C VAL A 428 -8.92 -8.73 6.44
N THR A 429 -10.05 -8.17 6.80
CA THR A 429 -10.33 -7.76 8.18
C THR A 429 -10.81 -8.96 8.98
N VAL A 430 -10.19 -9.18 10.13
CA VAL A 430 -10.45 -10.34 11.00
C VAL A 430 -11.07 -9.88 12.32
N GLN A 431 -12.25 -10.41 12.66
CA GLN A 431 -12.88 -10.17 13.95
C GLN A 431 -12.14 -10.93 15.07
N PRO A 432 -12.25 -10.50 16.34
CA PRO A 432 -11.56 -11.15 17.44
C PRO A 432 -11.81 -12.66 17.58
N ASP A 433 -13.00 -13.12 17.22
CA ASP A 433 -13.44 -14.52 17.29
C ASP A 433 -13.13 -15.36 16.03
N GLU A 434 -12.65 -14.72 14.97
CA GLU A 434 -12.38 -15.39 13.69
C GLU A 434 -10.94 -15.91 13.54
N TRP A 435 -9.99 -15.47 14.36
CA TRP A 435 -8.56 -15.74 14.15
C TRP A 435 -8.20 -17.23 14.05
N GLU A 436 -8.79 -18.07 14.89
CA GLU A 436 -8.52 -19.51 14.85
C GLU A 436 -9.02 -20.15 13.55
N SER A 437 -10.24 -19.83 13.16
CA SER A 437 -10.83 -20.36 11.91
C SER A 437 -10.13 -19.82 10.67
N VAL A 438 -9.70 -18.57 10.68
CA VAL A 438 -8.89 -17.94 9.61
C VAL A 438 -7.54 -18.63 9.47
N THR A 439 -6.86 -18.89 10.58
CA THR A 439 -5.58 -19.60 10.60
C THR A 439 -5.70 -21.00 9.96
N LYS A 440 -6.70 -21.76 10.37
CA LYS A 440 -6.98 -23.10 9.81
C LYS A 440 -7.33 -23.04 8.33
N PHE A 441 -8.15 -22.10 7.92
CA PHE A 441 -8.56 -21.95 6.53
C PHE A 441 -7.37 -21.61 5.63
N ILE A 442 -6.54 -20.66 6.01
CA ILE A 442 -5.35 -20.27 5.25
C ILE A 442 -4.39 -21.44 5.13
N TYR A 443 -4.07 -22.12 6.23
CA TYR A 443 -3.16 -23.26 6.19
C TYR A 443 -3.66 -24.40 5.31
N ASN A 444 -4.93 -24.77 5.45
CA ASN A 444 -5.54 -25.86 4.67
C ASN A 444 -5.66 -25.54 3.17
N ASN A 445 -5.70 -24.26 2.82
CA ASN A 445 -5.82 -23.78 1.44
C ASN A 445 -4.55 -23.08 0.93
N ARG A 446 -3.42 -23.20 1.62
CA ARG A 446 -2.17 -22.48 1.32
C ARG A 446 -1.67 -22.64 -0.12
N LYS A 447 -2.04 -23.73 -0.79
CA LYS A 447 -1.71 -23.95 -2.20
C LYS A 447 -2.35 -22.94 -3.17
N PHE A 448 -3.39 -22.24 -2.75
CA PHE A 448 -4.09 -21.22 -3.54
C PHE A 448 -3.68 -19.80 -3.19
N PHE A 449 -2.84 -19.62 -2.18
CA PHE A 449 -2.44 -18.31 -1.68
C PHE A 449 -0.94 -18.07 -1.86
N ALA A 450 -0.58 -16.80 -2.08
CA ALA A 450 0.75 -16.29 -1.82
C ALA A 450 0.68 -15.35 -0.61
N GLY A 451 0.70 -14.04 -0.80
CA GLY A 451 0.53 -13.09 0.31
C GLY A 451 -0.93 -12.91 0.69
N ILE A 452 -1.17 -12.85 1.98
CA ILE A 452 -2.45 -12.44 2.58
C ILE A 452 -2.14 -11.40 3.63
N SER A 453 -2.75 -10.23 3.53
CA SER A 453 -2.68 -9.19 4.55
C SER A 453 -3.89 -9.30 5.48
N LEU A 454 -3.64 -9.44 6.77
CA LEU A 454 -4.67 -9.55 7.79
C LEU A 454 -4.65 -8.30 8.67
N ILE A 455 -5.81 -7.69 8.85
CA ILE A 455 -5.98 -6.52 9.71
C ILE A 455 -6.98 -6.88 10.82
N PRO A 456 -6.60 -6.72 12.10
CA PRO A 456 -7.57 -6.82 13.18
C PRO A 456 -8.69 -5.80 12.99
N GLN A 457 -9.90 -6.19 13.32
CA GLN A 457 -11.02 -5.25 13.33
C GLN A 457 -10.73 -4.12 14.32
N SER A 458 -10.62 -2.91 13.82
CA SER A 458 -10.59 -1.69 14.63
C SER A 458 -11.84 -0.86 14.38
N GLY A 459 -12.31 -0.16 15.40
CA GLY A 459 -13.43 0.76 15.24
C GLY A 459 -12.97 2.04 14.53
N ASP A 460 -13.66 2.43 13.49
CA ASP A 460 -13.42 3.70 12.79
C ASP A 460 -13.82 4.94 13.61
N LYS A 461 -14.46 4.70 14.77
CA LYS A 461 -14.82 5.72 15.76
C LYS A 461 -13.82 5.84 16.93
N ASP A 462 -12.85 4.94 17.02
CA ASP A 462 -11.92 4.91 18.15
C ASP A 462 -10.77 5.91 18.02
N TYR A 463 -10.51 6.41 16.81
CA TYR A 463 -9.47 7.41 16.57
C TYR A 463 -9.90 8.42 15.48
N PRO A 464 -9.36 9.66 15.54
CA PRO A 464 -9.73 10.71 14.58
C PRO A 464 -9.16 10.43 13.20
N GLN A 465 -9.85 10.92 12.17
CA GLN A 465 -9.38 10.86 10.78
C GLN A 465 -8.99 9.45 10.32
N ALA A 466 -9.77 8.44 10.77
CA ALA A 466 -9.64 7.09 10.24
C ALA A 466 -9.74 7.11 8.71
N PRO A 467 -8.94 6.34 7.98
CA PRO A 467 -8.94 6.36 6.50
C PRO A 467 -10.33 6.20 5.89
N PHE A 468 -11.17 5.39 6.52
CA PHE A 468 -12.57 5.19 6.17
C PHE A 468 -13.44 5.31 7.41
N THR A 469 -14.32 6.28 7.44
CA THR A 469 -15.24 6.50 8.56
C THR A 469 -16.67 6.25 8.12
N THR A 470 -17.29 5.22 8.67
CA THR A 470 -18.68 4.87 8.37
C THR A 470 -19.63 6.01 8.74
N VAL A 471 -20.59 6.28 7.87
CA VAL A 471 -21.63 7.29 8.09
C VAL A 471 -22.99 6.64 8.12
N TYR A 472 -23.72 6.87 9.21
CA TYR A 472 -25.09 6.42 9.42
C TYR A 472 -26.06 7.58 9.22
N THR A 473 -27.18 7.30 8.56
CA THR A 473 -28.26 8.28 8.41
C THR A 473 -28.92 8.59 9.76
N SER A 474 -29.61 9.73 9.85
CA SER A 474 -30.36 10.08 11.07
C SER A 474 -31.31 8.96 11.51
N ARG A 475 -31.97 8.28 10.58
CA ARG A 475 -32.85 7.13 10.88
C ARG A 475 -32.10 5.96 11.49
N GLU A 476 -30.93 5.63 10.92
CA GLU A 476 -30.07 4.55 11.44
C GLU A 476 -29.52 4.89 12.83
N ILE A 477 -29.15 6.15 13.06
CA ILE A 477 -28.67 6.65 14.35
C ILE A 477 -29.77 6.54 15.42
N VAL A 478 -30.98 6.97 15.11
CA VAL A 478 -32.10 6.88 16.04
C VAL A 478 -32.47 5.42 16.32
N LYS A 479 -32.41 4.55 15.32
CA LYS A 479 -32.61 3.11 15.51
C LYS A 479 -31.60 2.50 16.47
N GLU A 480 -30.34 2.92 16.40
CA GLU A 480 -29.26 2.39 17.24
C GLU A 480 -29.28 2.98 18.66
N TYR A 481 -29.43 4.30 18.78
CA TYR A 481 -29.24 5.04 20.04
C TYR A 481 -30.52 5.62 20.62
N GLY A 482 -31.64 5.44 19.97
CA GLY A 482 -32.93 5.99 20.42
C GLY A 482 -32.95 7.52 20.41
N ASP A 483 -33.65 8.11 21.36
CA ASP A 483 -33.81 9.57 21.47
C ASP A 483 -32.50 10.33 21.68
N ALA A 484 -31.49 9.68 22.21
CA ALA A 484 -30.15 10.27 22.34
C ALA A 484 -29.61 10.79 21.00
N GLY A 485 -29.85 10.05 19.91
CA GLY A 485 -29.46 10.47 18.56
C GLY A 485 -30.16 11.73 18.06
N LEU A 486 -31.31 12.08 18.63
CA LEU A 486 -32.05 13.30 18.30
C LEU A 486 -31.58 14.51 19.12
N TRP A 487 -31.11 14.29 20.33
CA TRP A 487 -30.91 15.37 21.31
C TRP A 487 -29.44 15.69 21.63
N CYS A 488 -28.47 14.94 21.11
CA CYS A 488 -27.06 15.14 21.46
C CYS A 488 -26.37 16.29 20.71
N SER A 489 -27.02 16.95 19.75
CA SER A 489 -26.42 18.04 18.95
C SER A 489 -25.89 19.18 19.80
N GLY A 490 -26.65 19.62 20.82
CA GLY A 490 -26.19 20.67 21.73
C GLY A 490 -24.97 20.27 22.57
N LEU A 491 -24.85 18.98 22.90
CA LEU A 491 -23.70 18.44 23.59
C LEU A 491 -22.46 18.41 22.67
N ILE A 492 -22.66 18.09 21.39
CA ILE A 492 -21.62 18.13 20.38
C ILE A 492 -21.08 19.56 20.22
N GLU A 493 -21.95 20.56 20.11
CA GLU A 493 -21.55 21.98 20.01
C GLU A 493 -20.71 22.43 21.21
N LEU A 494 -21.10 22.05 22.42
CA LEU A 494 -20.33 22.36 23.62
C LEU A 494 -18.93 21.74 23.57
N GLY A 495 -18.83 20.49 23.14
CA GLY A 495 -17.54 19.81 22.98
C GLY A 495 -16.66 20.46 21.94
N LEU A 496 -17.20 20.80 20.77
CA LEU A 496 -16.47 21.49 19.71
C LEU A 496 -15.96 22.86 20.16
N ASN A 497 -16.79 23.64 20.84
CA ASN A 497 -16.41 24.95 21.35
C ASN A 497 -15.31 24.89 22.42
N ALA A 498 -15.36 23.88 23.30
CA ALA A 498 -14.39 23.72 24.38
C ALA A 498 -13.04 23.12 23.93
N PHE A 499 -12.98 22.51 22.76
CA PHE A 499 -11.81 21.74 22.27
C PHE A 499 -11.42 22.08 20.82
N ASP A 500 -11.48 23.34 20.43
CA ASP A 500 -11.03 23.86 19.13
C ASP A 500 -11.55 23.05 17.92
N ASN A 501 -12.85 22.78 17.91
CA ASN A 501 -13.53 21.99 16.87
C ASN A 501 -13.06 20.51 16.75
N ASN A 502 -12.45 19.95 17.79
CA ASN A 502 -12.01 18.57 17.82
C ASN A 502 -12.89 17.70 18.75
N LEU A 503 -13.92 17.07 18.19
CA LEU A 503 -14.86 16.26 18.95
C LEU A 503 -14.20 15.01 19.58
N TRP A 504 -13.25 14.39 18.89
CA TRP A 504 -12.52 13.23 19.44
C TRP A 504 -11.71 13.61 20.67
N ALA A 505 -10.99 14.74 20.61
CA ALA A 505 -10.27 15.25 21.77
C ALA A 505 -11.21 15.57 22.92
N ALA A 506 -12.37 16.16 22.65
CA ALA A 506 -13.38 16.44 23.66
C ALA A 506 -13.90 15.15 24.35
N CYS A 507 -14.23 14.14 23.56
CA CYS A 507 -14.68 12.86 24.07
C CYS A 507 -13.61 12.15 24.90
N ASP A 508 -12.38 12.09 24.41
CA ASP A 508 -11.26 11.42 25.09
C ASP A 508 -10.89 12.09 26.39
N TYR A 509 -10.91 13.43 26.43
CA TYR A 509 -10.59 14.20 27.61
C TYR A 509 -11.51 13.85 28.80
N ILE A 510 -12.78 13.66 28.54
CA ILE A 510 -13.77 13.27 29.56
C ILE A 510 -13.69 11.78 29.89
N THR A 511 -13.62 10.93 28.89
CA THR A 511 -13.59 9.46 29.10
C THR A 511 -12.31 8.98 29.80
N LEU A 512 -11.20 9.69 29.60
CA LEU A 512 -9.90 9.40 30.24
C LEU A 512 -9.71 10.15 31.56
N ASN A 513 -10.73 10.83 32.09
CA ASN A 513 -10.69 11.59 33.35
C ASN A 513 -9.54 12.61 33.42
N GLN A 514 -9.30 13.33 32.32
CA GLN A 514 -8.23 14.34 32.26
C GLN A 514 -8.64 15.68 32.83
N LEU A 515 -9.92 15.87 33.16
CA LEU A 515 -10.44 17.12 33.72
C LEU A 515 -9.84 17.43 35.08
N THR A 516 -9.42 18.68 35.28
CA THR A 516 -8.86 19.20 36.53
C THR A 516 -9.61 20.47 36.97
N ASP A 517 -9.40 20.88 38.23
CA ASP A 517 -9.97 22.14 38.74
C ASP A 517 -9.42 23.39 38.04
N LYS A 518 -8.30 23.26 37.33
CA LYS A 518 -7.66 24.36 36.58
C LYS A 518 -8.21 24.52 35.16
N ASP A 519 -9.05 23.60 34.69
CA ASP A 519 -9.61 23.68 33.36
C ASP A 519 -10.61 24.85 33.23
N ALA A 520 -10.77 25.33 32.00
CA ALA A 520 -11.71 26.41 31.66
C ALA A 520 -13.16 25.98 31.94
N GLU A 521 -14.02 26.97 32.19
CA GLU A 521 -15.43 26.74 32.56
C GLU A 521 -16.23 26.02 31.47
N ASP A 522 -15.91 26.24 30.20
CA ASP A 522 -16.54 25.54 29.06
C ASP A 522 -16.26 24.03 29.06
N LYS A 523 -15.03 23.61 29.38
CA LYS A 523 -14.67 22.20 29.54
C LYS A 523 -15.40 21.55 30.71
N LYS A 524 -15.49 22.26 31.83
CA LYS A 524 -16.26 21.82 33.00
C LYS A 524 -17.73 21.67 32.70
N LEU A 525 -18.31 22.66 32.00
CA LEU A 525 -19.70 22.60 31.58
C LEU A 525 -19.97 21.41 30.65
N PHE A 526 -19.09 21.19 29.67
CA PHE A 526 -19.18 20.05 28.77
C PHE A 526 -19.15 18.73 29.55
N ALA A 527 -18.23 18.58 30.49
CA ALA A 527 -18.14 17.39 31.35
C ALA A 527 -19.42 17.13 32.13
N ILE A 528 -19.97 18.16 32.78
CA ILE A 528 -21.25 18.07 33.53
C ILE A 528 -22.39 17.62 32.60
N LYS A 529 -22.48 18.22 31.43
CA LYS A 529 -23.52 17.89 30.45
C LYS A 529 -23.36 16.46 29.92
N MET A 530 -22.14 16.02 29.65
CA MET A 530 -21.85 14.64 29.25
C MET A 530 -22.30 13.63 30.31
N HIS A 531 -21.96 13.87 31.58
CA HIS A 531 -22.36 12.98 32.68
C HIS A 531 -23.88 12.87 32.81
N ARG A 532 -24.58 14.00 32.75
CA ARG A 532 -26.05 14.02 32.82
C ARG A 532 -26.67 13.31 31.64
N PHE A 533 -26.15 13.51 30.44
CA PHE A 533 -26.66 12.91 29.23
C PHE A 533 -26.44 11.39 29.21
N ALA A 534 -25.22 10.94 29.58
CA ALA A 534 -24.89 9.53 29.69
C ALA A 534 -25.78 8.82 30.72
N LYS A 535 -26.02 9.44 31.90
CA LYS A 535 -26.91 8.89 32.92
C LYS A 535 -28.36 8.77 32.42
N LYS A 536 -28.82 9.79 31.68
CA LYS A 536 -30.20 9.83 31.18
C LYS A 536 -30.50 8.80 30.09
N TYR A 537 -29.59 8.64 29.14
CA TYR A 537 -29.83 7.87 27.91
C TYR A 537 -29.03 6.56 27.80
N PHE A 538 -27.95 6.41 28.53
CA PHE A 538 -27.02 5.29 28.38
C PHE A 538 -26.62 4.63 29.70
N GLU A 539 -27.38 4.85 30.76
CA GLU A 539 -27.11 4.27 32.10
C GLU A 539 -25.65 4.53 32.58
N GLY A 540 -25.05 5.63 32.16
CA GLY A 540 -23.66 6.00 32.50
C GLY A 540 -22.60 5.44 31.55
N ASP A 541 -22.96 4.77 30.48
CA ASP A 541 -22.02 4.27 29.47
C ASP A 541 -21.51 5.42 28.57
N PHE A 542 -20.36 5.97 28.94
CA PHE A 542 -19.69 7.05 28.21
C PHE A 542 -19.23 6.63 26.82
N LYS A 543 -18.77 5.42 26.65
CA LYS A 543 -18.27 4.95 25.35
C LYS A 543 -19.40 4.94 24.33
N ARG A 544 -20.58 4.45 24.74
CA ARG A 544 -21.76 4.45 23.87
C ARG A 544 -22.25 5.88 23.57
N LEU A 545 -22.19 6.79 24.54
CA LEU A 545 -22.49 8.20 24.32
C LEU A 545 -21.52 8.82 23.29
N THR A 546 -20.22 8.58 23.42
CA THR A 546 -19.24 9.12 22.47
C THR A 546 -19.47 8.58 21.06
N TYR A 547 -19.84 7.33 20.91
CA TYR A 547 -20.20 6.75 19.62
C TYR A 547 -21.44 7.40 19.01
N CYS A 548 -22.46 7.62 19.81
CA CYS A 548 -23.66 8.35 19.38
C CYS A 548 -23.32 9.77 18.89
N MET A 549 -22.55 10.51 19.66
CA MET A 549 -22.11 11.87 19.30
C MET A 549 -21.31 11.88 18.01
N LYS A 550 -20.35 10.98 17.86
CA LYS A 550 -19.52 10.86 16.66
C LYS A 550 -20.35 10.49 15.43
N ASP A 551 -21.31 9.60 15.54
CA ASP A 551 -22.20 9.22 14.43
C ASP A 551 -23.09 10.40 13.99
N VAL A 552 -23.68 11.15 14.94
CA VAL A 552 -24.46 12.36 14.63
C VAL A 552 -23.58 13.42 13.96
N TYR A 553 -22.39 13.64 14.47
CA TYR A 553 -21.43 14.60 13.90
C TYR A 553 -20.98 14.18 12.50
N ASN A 554 -20.64 12.91 12.28
CA ASN A 554 -20.22 12.40 10.97
C ASN A 554 -21.33 12.50 9.93
N TRP A 555 -22.58 12.26 10.31
CA TRP A 555 -23.72 12.47 9.41
C TRP A 555 -23.86 13.93 8.98
N LYS A 556 -23.71 14.86 9.91
CA LYS A 556 -23.73 16.29 9.60
C LYS A 556 -22.60 16.68 8.65
N ILE A 557 -21.36 16.27 8.95
CA ILE A 557 -20.19 16.54 8.09
C ILE A 557 -20.40 15.96 6.69
N TYR A 558 -20.86 14.71 6.60
CA TYR A 558 -21.12 14.02 5.34
C TYR A 558 -22.15 14.77 4.48
N THR A 559 -23.28 15.15 5.05
CA THR A 559 -24.34 15.87 4.31
C THR A 559 -23.88 17.25 3.87
N ASP A 560 -23.20 18.01 4.72
CA ASP A 560 -22.66 19.33 4.40
C ASP A 560 -21.64 19.24 3.25
N LEU A 561 -20.74 18.25 3.29
CA LEU A 561 -19.75 18.01 2.23
C LEU A 561 -20.40 17.57 0.92
N TYR A 562 -21.36 16.63 1.00
CA TYR A 562 -22.02 16.11 -0.19
C TYR A 562 -22.78 17.19 -0.97
N GLU A 563 -23.40 18.14 -0.25
CA GLU A 563 -24.11 19.28 -0.84
C GLU A 563 -23.19 20.39 -1.35
N SER A 564 -22.03 20.60 -0.73
CA SER A 564 -21.12 21.71 -1.01
C SER A 564 -19.90 21.37 -1.85
N PHE A 565 -19.69 20.09 -2.16
CA PHE A 565 -18.50 19.62 -2.87
C PHE A 565 -18.45 20.12 -4.31
N SER A 566 -17.38 20.82 -4.67
CA SER A 566 -17.16 21.33 -6.02
C SER A 566 -16.23 20.41 -6.80
N LYS A 567 -16.66 20.00 -7.99
CA LYS A 567 -15.81 19.24 -8.90
C LYS A 567 -14.64 20.11 -9.36
N VAL A 568 -13.43 19.55 -9.31
CA VAL A 568 -12.19 20.23 -9.69
C VAL A 568 -11.70 19.73 -11.04
N ASP A 569 -11.43 20.65 -11.95
CA ASP A 569 -10.81 20.36 -13.25
C ASP A 569 -9.29 20.57 -13.17
N TYR A 570 -8.55 19.50 -12.96
CA TYR A 570 -7.09 19.53 -12.85
C TYR A 570 -6.38 19.77 -14.19
N THR A 571 -7.06 19.74 -15.33
CA THR A 571 -6.45 20.04 -16.63
C THR A 571 -5.98 21.49 -16.75
N GLN A 572 -6.49 22.35 -15.87
CA GLN A 572 -6.10 23.77 -15.78
C GLN A 572 -4.94 24.03 -14.82
N LEU A 573 -4.51 23.01 -14.08
CA LEU A 573 -3.40 23.13 -13.14
C LEU A 573 -2.07 23.09 -13.90
N LEU A 574 -1.27 24.14 -13.73
CA LEU A 574 0.12 24.20 -14.19
C LEU A 574 1.04 23.98 -12.99
N GLU A 575 1.65 22.82 -12.91
CA GLU A 575 2.69 22.57 -11.93
C GLU A 575 4.03 23.10 -12.45
N THR A 576 4.57 24.12 -11.78
CA THR A 576 5.86 24.72 -12.11
C THR A 576 7.01 24.17 -11.26
N GLU A 577 6.68 23.61 -10.10
CA GLU A 577 7.62 23.07 -9.12
C GLU A 577 7.10 21.75 -8.57
N ASP A 578 8.01 20.84 -8.27
CA ASP A 578 7.70 19.65 -7.48
C ASP A 578 8.13 19.92 -6.03
N ASN A 579 7.16 20.19 -5.18
CA ASN A 579 7.36 20.40 -3.76
C ASN A 579 7.09 19.15 -2.93
N THR A 580 7.05 17.98 -3.56
CA THR A 580 6.88 16.70 -2.86
C THR A 580 8.00 16.53 -1.85
N VAL A 581 7.74 16.82 -0.61
CA VAL A 581 8.55 16.41 0.53
C VAL A 581 8.17 14.98 0.82
N GLY A 582 9.15 14.10 1.06
CA GLY A 582 8.89 12.69 1.31
C GLY A 582 7.71 12.54 2.26
N ILE A 583 6.53 12.32 1.67
CA ILE A 583 5.34 12.05 2.45
C ILE A 583 5.67 10.77 3.18
N GLU A 584 5.72 10.82 4.49
CA GLU A 584 5.70 9.67 5.36
C GLU A 584 4.33 8.97 5.22
N GLU A 585 3.86 8.79 4.00
CA GLU A 585 2.83 7.84 3.75
C GLU A 585 3.44 6.48 4.08
N ILE A 586 3.06 6.03 5.23
CA ILE A 586 3.05 4.63 5.57
C ILE A 586 2.13 3.98 4.54
N SER A 587 2.64 3.85 3.31
CA SER A 587 1.86 3.29 2.20
C SER A 587 1.49 1.83 2.48
N CYS A 588 2.14 1.23 3.46
CA CYS A 588 1.85 -0.13 3.92
C CYS A 588 2.41 -0.31 5.34
N ALA A 589 1.80 0.31 6.35
CA ALA A 589 2.11 -0.04 7.73
C ALA A 589 1.61 -1.47 7.99
N GLY A 590 2.50 -2.34 8.43
CA GLY A 590 2.14 -3.71 8.81
C GLY A 590 1.81 -4.65 7.65
N GLY A 591 2.37 -4.44 6.46
CA GLY A 591 2.09 -5.31 5.31
C GLY A 591 0.66 -5.14 4.76
N ALA A 592 -0.13 -4.26 5.32
CA ALA A 592 -1.46 -3.94 4.85
C ALA A 592 -1.40 -2.67 4.02
N CYS A 593 -1.75 -2.78 2.76
CA CYS A 593 -2.10 -1.62 1.98
C CYS A 593 -3.38 -1.03 2.59
N LEU A 594 -3.31 0.16 3.17
CA LEU A 594 -4.50 0.88 3.62
C LEU A 594 -5.27 1.35 2.37
N ILE A 595 -6.10 0.46 1.86
CA ILE A 595 -6.98 0.71 0.72
C ILE A 595 -8.40 0.89 1.22
#